data_8354d9134d46668eaf2f355023074923
#
_entry.id   8354d9134d46668eaf2f355023074923
#
_cell.length_a   1.000
_cell.length_b   1.000
_cell.length_c   1.000
_cell.angle_alpha   90.00
_cell.angle_beta   90.00
_cell.angle_gamma   90.00
#
_symmetry.space_group_name_H-M   'P 1'
#
loop_
_entity.id
_entity.type
_entity.pdbx_description
1 polymer ?
#
loop_
_entity_poly.entity_id
_entity_poly.type
_entity_poly.pdbx_seq_one_letter_code
_entity_poly.pdbx_strand_id
1 'polypeptide(L)'
;TYRLLSAIGYLVVKGLWQTHSDVLTKLMDFLDDQRMCRLYEKFILEYYRREFKNQITANASQIPWQLDNDENSMLPVMQSDIMLQRDDRVLIIDAKYYEHSMQVQFNKHTLHSANLYQIFTYVKNKEYELREKDHTVSGMLLYAKTDEEIYPNNVYQMSGNQITVRTLDLNLPFTEIAEQLDTIAKLHFSL
;
A
#
# COMPACT_ATOMS: atom_id res chain seq x y z
N THR A 1 -19.82 5.79 -7.50
CA THR A 1 -19.38 5.04 -6.30
C THR A 1 -19.91 3.60 -6.33
N TYR A 2 -21.19 3.39 -6.54
CA TYR A 2 -21.82 2.05 -6.68
C TYR A 2 -21.27 1.22 -7.87
N ARG A 3 -20.82 1.86 -8.94
CA ARG A 3 -20.29 1.18 -10.13
C ARG A 3 -18.97 0.44 -9.89
N LEU A 4 -18.11 0.95 -8.98
CA LEU A 4 -16.84 0.29 -8.66
C LEU A 4 -17.08 -0.95 -7.78
N LEU A 5 -17.91 -0.81 -6.73
CA LEU A 5 -18.30 -1.94 -5.87
C LEU A 5 -19.11 -3.00 -6.64
N SER A 6 -19.99 -2.58 -7.56
CA SER A 6 -20.71 -3.50 -8.44
C SER A 6 -19.81 -4.21 -9.44
N ALA A 7 -18.74 -3.53 -9.92
CA ALA A 7 -17.75 -4.17 -10.79
C ALA A 7 -16.90 -5.19 -10.02
N ILE A 8 -16.55 -4.89 -8.75
CA ILE A 8 -15.88 -5.84 -7.84
C ILE A 8 -16.78 -7.05 -7.60
N GLY A 9 -18.05 -6.82 -7.21
CA GLY A 9 -19.03 -7.90 -7.00
C GLY A 9 -19.27 -8.76 -8.24
N TYR A 10 -19.34 -8.14 -9.42
CA TYR A 10 -19.51 -8.86 -10.69
C TYR A 10 -18.30 -9.72 -11.07
N LEU A 11 -17.08 -9.22 -10.83
CA LEU A 11 -15.84 -9.98 -11.09
C LEU A 11 -15.69 -11.16 -10.15
N VAL A 12 -16.04 -10.99 -8.86
CA VAL A 12 -16.05 -12.07 -7.86
C VAL A 12 -17.07 -13.14 -8.22
N VAL A 13 -18.31 -12.77 -8.58
CA VAL A 13 -19.37 -13.72 -8.96
C VAL A 13 -19.03 -14.46 -10.26
N LYS A 14 -18.37 -13.79 -11.22
CA LYS A 14 -18.01 -14.43 -12.50
C LYS A 14 -16.85 -15.41 -12.38
N GLY A 15 -15.92 -15.20 -11.43
CA GLY A 15 -14.85 -16.14 -11.10
C GLY A 15 -15.35 -17.44 -10.44
N LEU A 16 -16.45 -17.36 -9.69
CA LEU A 16 -17.02 -18.50 -8.97
C LEU A 16 -17.78 -19.50 -9.86
N TRP A 17 -18.01 -19.22 -11.16
CA TRP A 17 -18.89 -20.02 -12.02
C TRP A 17 -18.18 -20.99 -12.99
N GLN A 18 -16.85 -21.12 -12.94
CA GLN A 18 -16.13 -22.07 -13.80
C GLN A 18 -15.28 -23.04 -12.99
N THR A 19 -15.89 -24.13 -12.58
CA THR A 19 -15.23 -25.30 -11.95
C THR A 19 -14.81 -26.32 -13.00
N HIS A 20 -13.56 -26.79 -12.99
CA HIS A 20 -13.12 -28.18 -12.93
C HIS A 20 -11.61 -28.31 -13.20
N SER A 21 -10.85 -28.37 -12.21
CA SER A 21 -9.62 -29.12 -11.87
C SER A 21 -8.80 -28.32 -10.85
N ASP A 22 -8.23 -28.95 -9.86
CA ASP A 22 -7.47 -28.34 -8.76
C ASP A 22 -6.34 -27.40 -9.22
N VAL A 23 -5.78 -27.63 -10.40
CA VAL A 23 -4.72 -26.81 -10.99
C VAL A 23 -5.29 -25.53 -11.58
N LEU A 24 -6.44 -25.61 -12.27
CA LEU A 24 -7.14 -24.43 -12.81
C LEU A 24 -7.71 -23.59 -11.68
N THR A 25 -8.24 -24.19 -10.62
CA THR A 25 -8.73 -23.49 -9.43
C THR A 25 -7.59 -22.69 -8.78
N LYS A 26 -6.46 -23.32 -8.48
CA LYS A 26 -5.29 -22.62 -7.92
C LYS A 26 -4.72 -21.52 -8.80
N LEU A 27 -4.74 -21.71 -10.13
CA LEU A 27 -4.32 -20.65 -11.07
C LEU A 27 -5.33 -19.50 -11.11
N MET A 28 -6.62 -19.81 -11.03
CA MET A 28 -7.66 -18.79 -10.98
C MET A 28 -7.61 -18.01 -9.65
N ASP A 29 -7.45 -18.69 -8.54
CA ASP A 29 -7.25 -18.07 -7.22
C ASP A 29 -6.04 -17.13 -7.22
N PHE A 30 -4.90 -17.58 -7.75
CA PHE A 30 -3.71 -16.76 -7.88
C PHE A 30 -3.91 -15.52 -8.80
N LEU A 31 -4.64 -15.68 -9.91
CA LEU A 31 -4.96 -14.57 -10.81
C LEU A 31 -5.96 -13.60 -10.17
N ASP A 32 -6.89 -14.10 -9.37
CA ASP A 32 -7.86 -13.29 -8.67
C ASP A 32 -7.19 -12.53 -7.51
N ASP A 33 -6.26 -13.13 -6.79
CA ASP A 33 -5.43 -12.46 -5.78
C ASP A 33 -4.63 -11.30 -6.39
N GLN A 34 -3.97 -11.52 -7.53
CA GLN A 34 -3.25 -10.44 -8.21
C GLN A 34 -4.18 -9.31 -8.69
N ARG A 35 -5.39 -9.64 -9.14
CA ARG A 35 -6.38 -8.65 -9.52
C ARG A 35 -6.88 -7.87 -8.32
N MET A 36 -7.10 -8.55 -7.19
CA MET A 36 -7.52 -7.92 -5.94
C MET A 36 -6.42 -6.99 -5.38
N CYS A 37 -5.15 -7.39 -5.42
CA CYS A 37 -4.03 -6.51 -5.07
C CYS A 37 -4.06 -5.22 -5.88
N ARG A 38 -4.10 -5.31 -7.22
CA ARG A 38 -4.14 -4.14 -8.12
C ARG A 38 -5.39 -3.28 -7.92
N LEU A 39 -6.52 -3.92 -7.62
CA LEU A 39 -7.77 -3.21 -7.36
C LEU A 39 -7.70 -2.42 -6.06
N TYR A 40 -7.11 -3.01 -5.01
CA TYR A 40 -6.89 -2.39 -3.72
C TYR A 40 -5.95 -1.18 -3.82
N GLU A 41 -4.79 -1.35 -4.47
CA GLU A 41 -3.85 -0.25 -4.75
C GLU A 41 -4.54 0.90 -5.49
N LYS A 42 -5.26 0.57 -6.57
CA LYS A 42 -5.97 1.56 -7.38
C LYS A 42 -7.10 2.23 -6.62
N PHE A 43 -7.83 1.51 -5.79
CA PHE A 43 -8.88 2.07 -4.95
C PHE A 43 -8.32 3.15 -4.02
N ILE A 44 -7.23 2.87 -3.30
CA ILE A 44 -6.61 3.82 -2.38
C ILE A 44 -6.08 5.04 -3.13
N LEU A 45 -5.37 4.82 -4.25
CA LEU A 45 -4.82 5.90 -5.06
C LEU A 45 -5.92 6.84 -5.59
N GLU A 46 -6.99 6.28 -6.16
CA GLU A 46 -8.10 7.08 -6.71
C GLU A 46 -8.93 7.76 -5.61
N TYR A 47 -9.02 7.15 -4.43
CA TYR A 47 -9.62 7.79 -3.27
C TYR A 47 -8.90 9.10 -2.93
N TYR A 48 -7.59 9.08 -2.74
CA TYR A 48 -6.83 10.29 -2.42
C TYR A 48 -6.82 11.31 -3.56
N ARG A 49 -6.74 10.85 -4.81
CA ARG A 49 -6.85 11.74 -5.99
C ARG A 49 -8.16 12.50 -6.03
N ARG A 50 -9.23 11.88 -5.61
CA ARG A 50 -10.57 12.46 -5.66
C ARG A 50 -10.88 13.32 -4.45
N GLU A 51 -10.74 12.74 -3.26
CA GLU A 51 -11.22 13.38 -2.02
C GLU A 51 -10.24 14.48 -1.54
N PHE A 52 -8.95 14.37 -1.85
CA PHE A 52 -7.92 15.33 -1.45
C PHE A 52 -7.32 16.12 -2.62
N LYS A 53 -7.99 16.17 -3.75
CA LYS A 53 -7.52 16.78 -5.02
C LYS A 53 -6.85 18.15 -4.88
N ASN A 54 -7.37 18.99 -3.99
CA ASN A 54 -6.90 20.37 -3.81
C ASN A 54 -5.94 20.53 -2.62
N GLN A 55 -5.61 19.46 -1.91
CA GLN A 55 -4.85 19.50 -0.67
C GLN A 55 -3.58 18.65 -0.75
N ILE A 56 -3.61 17.55 -1.50
CA ILE A 56 -2.52 16.57 -1.60
C ILE A 56 -2.37 16.16 -3.06
N THR A 57 -1.13 16.05 -3.52
CA THR A 57 -0.83 15.35 -4.78
C THR A 57 -0.74 13.85 -4.51
N ALA A 58 -1.46 13.02 -5.27
CA ALA A 58 -1.47 11.57 -5.14
C ALA A 58 -1.13 10.89 -6.47
N ASN A 59 -0.03 10.15 -6.51
CA ASN A 59 0.49 9.47 -7.71
C ASN A 59 1.07 8.10 -7.38
N ALA A 60 1.08 7.19 -8.37
CA ALA A 60 1.95 6.02 -8.39
C ALA A 60 3.27 6.46 -9.04
N SER A 61 4.28 6.74 -8.24
CA SER A 61 5.52 7.36 -8.72
C SER A 61 6.68 6.38 -8.74
N GLN A 62 7.52 6.50 -9.75
CA GLN A 62 8.82 5.85 -9.73
C GLN A 62 9.73 6.56 -8.73
N ILE A 63 10.58 5.78 -8.07
CA ILE A 63 11.58 6.24 -7.12
C ILE A 63 12.94 5.87 -7.69
N PRO A 64 13.77 6.85 -8.06
CA PRO A 64 15.08 6.56 -8.63
C PRO A 64 16.02 5.99 -7.56
N TRP A 65 16.82 4.99 -7.94
CA TRP A 65 17.93 4.56 -7.11
C TRP A 65 18.94 5.70 -6.95
N GLN A 66 19.32 5.94 -5.72
CA GLN A 66 20.36 6.94 -5.41
C GLN A 66 21.70 6.23 -5.33
N LEU A 67 22.52 6.40 -6.36
CA LEU A 67 23.78 5.71 -6.54
C LEU A 67 24.94 6.68 -6.34
N ASP A 68 26.05 6.16 -5.80
CA ASP A 68 27.32 6.90 -5.70
C ASP A 68 28.13 6.83 -7.01
N ASN A 69 27.67 6.03 -7.98
CA ASN A 69 28.22 5.89 -9.32
C ASN A 69 27.10 5.84 -10.36
N ASP A 70 27.44 5.87 -11.64
CA ASP A 70 26.46 5.90 -12.74
C ASP A 70 26.00 4.49 -13.19
N GLU A 71 26.41 3.41 -12.50
CA GLU A 71 26.10 2.03 -12.90
C GLU A 71 24.72 1.60 -12.39
N ASN A 72 23.74 1.56 -13.28
CA ASN A 72 22.35 1.20 -12.97
C ASN A 72 21.77 0.10 -13.88
N SER A 73 22.60 -0.50 -14.74
CA SER A 73 22.16 -1.32 -15.88
C SER A 73 21.30 -2.53 -15.51
N MET A 74 21.41 -3.05 -14.28
CA MET A 74 20.66 -4.21 -13.83
C MET A 74 19.73 -3.94 -12.63
N LEU A 75 19.57 -2.68 -12.24
CA LEU A 75 18.70 -2.34 -11.11
C LEU A 75 17.23 -2.39 -11.52
N PRO A 76 16.37 -3.02 -10.71
CA PRO A 76 14.94 -3.03 -10.98
C PRO A 76 14.33 -1.64 -10.80
N VAL A 77 13.26 -1.35 -11.53
CA VAL A 77 12.50 -0.13 -11.32
C VAL A 77 11.81 -0.20 -9.96
N MET A 78 12.04 0.81 -9.12
CA MET A 78 11.24 1.01 -7.91
C MET A 78 10.04 1.88 -8.24
N GLN A 79 8.86 1.39 -7.91
CA GLN A 79 7.61 2.13 -8.10
C GLN A 79 6.73 1.95 -6.87
N SER A 80 6.30 3.08 -6.29
CA SER A 80 5.33 3.07 -5.19
C SER A 80 3.92 2.81 -5.72
N ASP A 81 3.11 2.13 -4.93
CA ASP A 81 1.67 1.99 -5.22
C ASP A 81 0.99 3.34 -5.09
N ILE A 82 1.25 4.04 -4.00
CA ILE A 82 0.74 5.39 -3.75
C ILE A 82 1.84 6.26 -3.15
N MET A 83 2.05 7.43 -3.71
CA MET A 83 2.84 8.50 -3.12
C MET A 83 1.96 9.71 -2.93
N LEU A 84 1.79 10.13 -1.68
CA LEU A 84 1.08 11.34 -1.29
C LEU A 84 2.10 12.42 -0.98
N GLN A 85 1.87 13.64 -1.48
CA GLN A 85 2.75 14.77 -1.24
C GLN A 85 1.97 16.05 -0.99
N ARG A 86 2.41 16.79 0.02
CA ARG A 86 1.98 18.15 0.31
C ARG A 86 3.15 18.93 0.89
N ASP A 87 3.46 20.05 0.27
CA ASP A 87 4.58 20.93 0.65
C ASP A 87 5.90 20.14 0.75
N ASP A 88 6.54 20.13 1.92
CA ASP A 88 7.77 19.42 2.25
C ASP A 88 7.54 17.96 2.74
N ARG A 89 6.29 17.51 2.83
CA ARG A 89 5.95 16.18 3.37
C ARG A 89 5.59 15.19 2.29
N VAL A 90 6.20 14.00 2.37
CA VAL A 90 5.93 12.88 1.47
C VAL A 90 5.57 11.65 2.30
N LEU A 91 4.47 11.00 1.95
CA LEU A 91 4.08 9.70 2.47
C LEU A 91 4.06 8.69 1.32
N ILE A 92 4.90 7.66 1.42
CA ILE A 92 4.91 6.54 0.49
C ILE A 92 4.09 5.42 1.11
N ILE A 93 3.04 4.98 0.43
CA ILE A 93 2.17 3.88 0.87
C ILE A 93 2.38 2.70 -0.07
N ASP A 94 2.68 1.56 0.53
CA ASP A 94 2.75 0.27 -0.12
C ASP A 94 1.54 -0.54 0.35
N ALA A 95 0.59 -0.76 -0.55
CA ALA A 95 -0.71 -1.35 -0.25
C ALA A 95 -0.64 -2.88 -0.42
N LYS A 96 -1.02 -3.61 0.62
CA LYS A 96 -0.90 -5.06 0.68
C LYS A 96 -2.25 -5.73 0.88
N TYR A 97 -2.67 -6.51 -0.12
CA TYR A 97 -3.86 -7.34 -0.06
C TYR A 97 -3.42 -8.81 0.02
N TYR A 98 -3.39 -9.37 1.23
CA TYR A 98 -2.99 -10.75 1.49
C TYR A 98 -4.06 -11.47 2.28
N GLU A 99 -4.14 -12.79 2.12
CA GLU A 99 -4.94 -13.64 2.98
C GLU A 99 -4.44 -13.59 4.43
N HIS A 100 -3.12 -13.49 4.63
CA HIS A 100 -2.49 -13.34 5.93
C HIS A 100 -1.56 -12.13 5.96
N SER A 101 -1.88 -11.16 6.81
CA SER A 101 -1.10 -9.91 6.97
C SER A 101 0.22 -10.10 7.71
N MET A 102 0.34 -11.18 8.49
CA MET A 102 1.51 -11.49 9.31
C MET A 102 2.05 -12.90 9.06
N GLN A 103 3.35 -13.06 9.31
CA GLN A 103 4.01 -14.36 9.34
C GLN A 103 4.05 -14.88 10.77
N VAL A 104 3.84 -16.20 10.93
CA VAL A 104 4.07 -16.89 12.21
C VAL A 104 5.44 -17.55 12.16
N GLN A 105 6.38 -17.03 12.95
CA GLN A 105 7.70 -17.59 13.09
C GLN A 105 8.04 -17.76 14.57
N PHE A 106 8.42 -18.97 14.99
CA PHE A 106 8.72 -19.30 16.40
C PHE A 106 7.62 -18.86 17.38
N ASN A 107 6.35 -19.11 17.06
CA ASN A 107 5.16 -18.69 17.84
C ASN A 107 5.04 -17.17 18.05
N LYS A 108 5.66 -16.36 17.19
CA LYS A 108 5.50 -14.92 17.19
C LYS A 108 4.93 -14.45 15.84
N HIS A 109 3.96 -13.56 15.91
CA HIS A 109 3.45 -12.87 14.74
C HIS A 109 4.42 -11.75 14.36
N THR A 110 4.95 -11.79 13.15
CA THR A 110 5.86 -10.77 12.63
C THR A 110 5.41 -10.29 11.26
N LEU A 111 5.78 -9.05 10.94
CA LEU A 111 5.57 -8.51 9.60
C LEU A 111 6.42 -9.25 8.57
N HIS A 112 5.96 -9.28 7.33
CA HIS A 112 6.75 -9.81 6.21
C HIS A 112 7.99 -8.93 6.00
N SER A 113 9.18 -9.50 6.20
CA SER A 113 10.44 -8.77 6.12
C SER A 113 10.66 -8.13 4.74
N ALA A 114 10.24 -8.80 3.66
CA ALA A 114 10.34 -8.26 2.30
C ALA A 114 9.56 -6.95 2.15
N ASN A 115 8.37 -6.83 2.75
CA ASN A 115 7.57 -5.60 2.70
C ASN A 115 8.25 -4.46 3.47
N LEU A 116 8.86 -4.77 4.63
CA LEU A 116 9.61 -3.79 5.40
C LEU A 116 10.85 -3.31 4.63
N TYR A 117 11.58 -4.20 4.01
CA TYR A 117 12.75 -3.84 3.18
C TYR A 117 12.34 -2.99 1.99
N GLN A 118 11.23 -3.34 1.34
CA GLN A 118 10.70 -2.58 0.20
C GLN A 118 10.35 -1.15 0.60
N ILE A 119 9.49 -0.96 1.60
CA ILE A 119 9.07 0.38 2.01
C ILE A 119 10.24 1.20 2.57
N PHE A 120 11.14 0.58 3.34
CA PHE A 120 12.32 1.25 3.86
C PHE A 120 13.25 1.71 2.73
N THR A 121 13.48 0.87 1.72
CA THR A 121 14.28 1.22 0.54
C THR A 121 13.66 2.40 -0.22
N TYR A 122 12.36 2.39 -0.41
CA TYR A 122 11.64 3.50 -1.07
C TYR A 122 11.82 4.81 -0.32
N VAL A 123 11.59 4.78 0.99
CA VAL A 123 11.72 5.96 1.86
C VAL A 123 13.14 6.51 1.82
N LYS A 124 14.18 5.66 1.96
CA LYS A 124 15.58 6.12 1.99
C LYS A 124 16.04 6.69 0.65
N ASN A 125 15.64 6.10 -0.47
CA ASN A 125 15.97 6.66 -1.79
C ASN A 125 15.24 7.99 -2.03
N LYS A 126 13.98 8.10 -1.62
CA LYS A 126 13.23 9.36 -1.75
C LYS A 126 13.74 10.46 -0.82
N GLU A 127 14.13 10.11 0.40
CA GLU A 127 14.78 11.05 1.33
C GLU A 127 16.08 11.59 0.74
N TYR A 128 16.93 10.72 0.21
CA TYR A 128 18.18 11.14 -0.41
C TYR A 128 17.98 11.99 -1.67
N GLU A 129 16.97 11.68 -2.49
CA GLU A 129 16.57 12.49 -3.64
C GLU A 129 16.22 13.93 -3.22
N LEU A 130 15.59 14.11 -2.06
CA LEU A 130 15.12 15.41 -1.58
C LEU A 130 16.11 16.14 -0.66
N ARG A 131 17.30 15.56 -0.40
CA ARG A 131 18.25 16.05 0.62
C ARG A 131 18.67 17.52 0.53
N GLU A 132 18.54 18.13 -0.64
CA GLU A 132 18.89 19.55 -0.86
C GLU A 132 17.75 20.53 -0.46
N LYS A 133 16.63 20.02 0.01
CA LYS A 133 15.44 20.78 0.38
C LYS A 133 14.97 20.36 1.76
N ASP A 134 14.27 21.25 2.44
CA ASP A 134 13.53 20.85 3.64
C ASP A 134 12.49 19.80 3.24
N HIS A 135 12.52 18.66 3.92
CA HIS A 135 11.63 17.55 3.61
C HIS A 135 11.43 16.61 4.80
N THR A 136 10.30 15.92 4.77
CA THR A 136 9.99 14.80 5.64
C THR A 136 9.43 13.67 4.79
N VAL A 137 10.14 12.54 4.75
CA VAL A 137 9.68 11.34 4.03
C VAL A 137 9.31 10.26 5.02
N SER A 138 8.10 9.74 4.90
CA SER A 138 7.59 8.64 5.72
C SER A 138 7.09 7.50 4.85
N GLY A 139 7.10 6.29 5.40
CA GLY A 139 6.58 5.11 4.75
C GLY A 139 5.37 4.54 5.48
N MET A 140 4.51 3.85 4.74
CA MET A 140 3.39 3.10 5.30
C MET A 140 3.19 1.79 4.56
N LEU A 141 3.09 0.70 5.33
CA LEU A 141 2.49 -0.56 4.87
C LEU A 141 1.01 -0.53 5.24
N LEU A 142 0.14 -0.57 4.24
CA LEU A 142 -1.31 -0.53 4.44
C LEU A 142 -1.92 -1.87 4.02
N TYR A 143 -2.17 -2.73 5.01
CA TYR A 143 -2.75 -4.04 4.80
C TYR A 143 -4.27 -3.96 4.70
N ALA A 144 -4.88 -4.70 3.77
CA ALA A 144 -6.30 -4.99 3.86
C ALA A 144 -6.55 -5.91 5.05
N LYS A 145 -7.65 -5.67 5.79
CA LYS A 145 -8.03 -6.53 6.91
C LYS A 145 -8.38 -7.93 6.42
N THR A 146 -7.82 -8.90 7.10
CA THR A 146 -8.09 -10.33 6.94
C THR A 146 -8.93 -10.85 8.11
N ASP A 147 -9.15 -12.17 8.16
CA ASP A 147 -9.87 -12.81 9.27
C ASP A 147 -8.94 -13.14 10.47
N GLU A 148 -7.73 -12.58 10.51
CA GLU A 148 -6.78 -12.77 11.61
C GLU A 148 -7.23 -12.03 12.87
N GLU A 149 -6.97 -12.62 14.05
CA GLU A 149 -7.30 -11.99 15.34
C GLU A 149 -6.39 -10.80 15.68
N ILE A 150 -5.17 -10.80 15.17
CA ILE A 150 -4.15 -9.76 15.43
C ILE A 150 -3.90 -8.98 14.15
N TYR A 151 -4.08 -7.68 14.21
CA TYR A 151 -3.86 -6.77 13.08
C TYR A 151 -2.65 -5.88 13.36
N PRO A 152 -1.74 -5.70 12.38
CA PRO A 152 -0.65 -4.76 12.54
C PRO A 152 -1.19 -3.32 12.59
N ASN A 153 -0.84 -2.60 13.65
CA ASN A 153 -1.11 -1.18 13.81
C ASN A 153 0.00 -0.55 14.66
N ASN A 154 1.13 -0.29 14.03
CA ASN A 154 2.35 0.14 14.72
C ASN A 154 3.00 1.31 13.99
N VAL A 155 3.73 2.13 14.75
CA VAL A 155 4.56 3.19 14.23
C VAL A 155 6.00 2.94 14.68
N TYR A 156 6.91 2.90 13.74
CA TYR A 156 8.34 2.69 13.96
C TYR A 156 9.13 3.92 13.54
N GLN A 157 10.18 4.24 14.32
CA GLN A 157 11.18 5.21 13.89
C GLN A 157 12.42 4.44 13.43
N MET A 158 12.76 4.54 12.16
CA MET A 158 13.83 3.78 11.53
C MET A 158 14.78 4.72 10.78
N SER A 159 16.02 4.85 11.27
CA SER A 159 17.07 5.66 10.63
C SER A 159 16.62 7.07 10.24
N GLY A 160 15.89 7.73 11.16
CA GLY A 160 15.40 9.08 10.97
C GLY A 160 14.01 9.22 10.35
N ASN A 161 13.47 8.14 9.75
CA ASN A 161 12.16 8.16 9.10
C ASN A 161 11.09 7.43 9.92
N GLN A 162 9.86 7.85 9.78
CA GLN A 162 8.71 7.15 10.32
C GLN A 162 8.22 6.09 9.33
N ILE A 163 8.12 4.85 9.79
CA ILE A 163 7.48 3.74 9.06
C ILE A 163 6.26 3.30 9.85
N THR A 164 5.10 3.44 9.27
CA THR A 164 3.81 3.07 9.87
C THR A 164 3.30 1.79 9.23
N VAL A 165 2.73 0.92 10.05
CA VAL A 165 2.03 -0.28 9.57
C VAL A 165 0.61 -0.20 10.05
N ARG A 166 -0.36 -0.25 9.14
CA ARG A 166 -1.79 -0.15 9.45
C ARG A 166 -2.59 -1.19 8.69
N THR A 167 -3.77 -1.44 9.21
CA THR A 167 -4.79 -2.28 8.58
C THR A 167 -6.00 -1.42 8.22
N LEU A 168 -6.49 -1.58 6.99
CA LEU A 168 -7.72 -0.95 6.49
C LEU A 168 -8.83 -2.00 6.47
N ASP A 169 -9.89 -1.78 7.25
CA ASP A 169 -11.03 -2.69 7.31
C ASP A 169 -12.01 -2.42 6.16
N LEU A 170 -11.96 -3.28 5.15
CA LEU A 170 -12.82 -3.18 3.96
C LEU A 170 -14.22 -3.79 4.17
N ASN A 171 -14.47 -4.46 5.31
CA ASN A 171 -15.78 -5.05 5.63
C ASN A 171 -16.76 -4.01 6.18
N LEU A 172 -16.29 -2.79 6.45
CA LEU A 172 -17.09 -1.70 6.97
C LEU A 172 -17.88 -0.97 5.86
N PRO A 173 -18.91 -0.21 6.20
CA PRO A 173 -19.55 0.71 5.28
C PRO A 173 -18.55 1.69 4.67
N PHE A 174 -18.76 2.10 3.41
CA PHE A 174 -17.82 2.97 2.71
C PHE A 174 -17.49 4.27 3.46
N THR A 175 -18.42 4.83 4.20
CA THR A 175 -18.20 6.02 5.05
C THR A 175 -17.12 5.79 6.10
N GLU A 176 -17.12 4.64 6.74
CA GLU A 176 -16.13 4.27 7.76
C GLU A 176 -14.77 3.90 7.13
N ILE A 177 -14.78 3.29 5.93
CA ILE A 177 -13.55 3.08 5.16
C ILE A 177 -12.93 4.44 4.77
N ALA A 178 -13.75 5.37 4.32
CA ALA A 178 -13.34 6.72 3.98
C ALA A 178 -12.75 7.47 5.20
N GLU A 179 -13.36 7.36 6.37
CA GLU A 179 -12.85 7.94 7.62
C GLU A 179 -11.47 7.39 8.01
N GLN A 180 -11.22 6.09 7.79
CA GLN A 180 -9.90 5.51 8.03
C GLN A 180 -8.84 6.11 7.09
N LEU A 181 -9.13 6.24 5.79
CA LEU A 181 -8.24 6.85 4.79
C LEU A 181 -8.04 8.34 5.06
N ASP A 182 -9.11 9.07 5.38
CA ASP A 182 -9.05 10.47 5.80
C ASP A 182 -8.13 10.67 7.00
N THR A 183 -8.25 9.81 8.01
CA THR A 183 -7.44 9.86 9.22
C THR A 183 -5.95 9.71 8.90
N ILE A 184 -5.58 8.85 7.96
CA ILE A 184 -4.19 8.71 7.50
C ILE A 184 -3.69 10.04 6.93
N ALA A 185 -4.43 10.65 6.01
CA ALA A 185 -4.04 11.92 5.40
C ALA A 185 -3.99 13.06 6.41
N LYS A 186 -5.02 13.21 7.23
CA LYS A 186 -5.13 14.28 8.24
C LYS A 186 -4.00 14.23 9.27
N LEU A 187 -3.69 13.05 9.79
CA LEU A 187 -2.61 12.88 10.76
C LEU A 187 -1.22 13.16 10.15
N HIS A 188 -1.00 12.73 8.91
CA HIS A 188 0.31 12.88 8.26
C HIS A 188 0.55 14.32 7.79
N PHE A 189 -0.44 14.97 7.20
CA PHE A 189 -0.31 16.29 6.60
C PHE A 189 -0.86 17.43 7.47
N SER A 190 -1.34 17.15 8.67
CA SER A 190 -1.91 18.14 9.58
C SER A 190 -3.07 18.94 8.94
N LEU A 191 -4.03 18.21 8.33
CA LEU A 191 -5.21 18.73 7.66
C LEU A 191 -6.39 18.91 8.61
#